data_5eb880d2818c20009b7e309db2872332
#
_entry.id   5eb880d2818c20009b7e309db2872332
#
_cell.length_a   1.000
_cell.length_b   1.000
_cell.length_c   1.000
_cell.angle_alpha   90.00
_cell.angle_beta   90.00
_cell.angle_gamma   90.00
#
_symmetry.space_group_name_H-M   'P 1'
#
loop_
_entity.id
_entity.type
_entity.pdbx_description
1 polymer ?
#
loop_
_entity_poly.entity_id
_entity_poly.type
_entity_poly.pdbx_seq_one_letter_code
_entity_poly.pdbx_strand_id
1 'polypeptide(L)'
;DAYKKKLFHLCEQFKISNQVKFIDSCKNMALAYKVSDIIVSASIEPEAFGRVAVEAQSMEKLIIASNIGGSNETVINEKTGLLFESGDPKSLSKKIMQALTMDESLLKTMGIEGRKNIVKKFNVEKMCFSTYSEYKRLIN
;
A
#
# COMPACT_ATOMS: atom_id res chain seq x y z
N ASP A 1 12.86 -20.54 6.86
CA ASP A 1 12.80 -19.79 5.60
C ASP A 1 14.08 -18.94 5.44
N ALA A 2 14.80 -19.16 4.33
CA ALA A 2 16.09 -18.49 4.05
C ALA A 2 15.91 -16.97 3.95
N TYR A 3 14.80 -16.50 3.40
CA TYR A 3 14.49 -15.07 3.27
C TYR A 3 14.29 -14.40 4.63
N LYS A 4 13.57 -15.03 5.55
CA LYS A 4 13.39 -14.52 6.92
C LYS A 4 14.73 -14.39 7.65
N LYS A 5 15.62 -15.38 7.51
CA LYS A 5 16.98 -15.31 8.07
C LYS A 5 17.80 -14.15 7.52
N LYS A 6 17.70 -13.89 6.20
CA LYS A 6 18.36 -12.74 5.55
C LYS A 6 17.88 -11.41 6.15
N LEU A 7 16.55 -11.27 6.38
CA LEU A 7 16.00 -10.07 6.99
C LEU A 7 16.49 -9.86 8.44
N PHE A 8 16.54 -10.92 9.24
CA PHE A 8 17.09 -10.85 10.60
C PHE A 8 18.55 -10.38 10.57
N HIS A 9 19.39 -10.97 9.71
CA HIS A 9 20.78 -10.57 9.56
C HIS A 9 20.93 -9.10 9.17
N LEU A 10 20.10 -8.60 8.26
CA LEU A 10 20.09 -7.16 7.93
C LEU A 10 19.73 -6.29 9.12
N CYS A 11 18.74 -6.69 9.94
CA CYS A 11 18.38 -5.95 11.16
C CYS A 11 19.57 -5.88 12.16
N GLU A 12 20.33 -6.97 12.30
CA GLU A 12 21.53 -7.02 13.14
C GLU A 12 22.63 -6.11 12.58
N GLN A 13 22.90 -6.20 11.29
CA GLN A 13 23.89 -5.39 10.58
C GLN A 13 23.61 -3.89 10.75
N PHE A 14 22.35 -3.48 10.64
CA PHE A 14 21.93 -2.08 10.81
C PHE A 14 21.64 -1.71 12.28
N LYS A 15 21.82 -2.61 13.23
CA LYS A 15 21.58 -2.39 14.68
C LYS A 15 20.15 -1.91 15.00
N ILE A 16 19.16 -2.42 14.25
CA ILE A 16 17.73 -2.07 14.41
C ILE A 16 16.87 -3.26 14.88
N SER A 17 17.46 -4.35 15.34
CA SER A 17 16.75 -5.58 15.72
C SER A 17 15.66 -5.36 16.78
N ASN A 18 15.85 -4.40 17.68
CA ASN A 18 14.88 -4.03 18.71
C ASN A 18 13.75 -3.11 18.19
N GLN A 19 13.86 -2.57 16.99
CA GLN A 19 12.89 -1.68 16.35
C GLN A 19 12.02 -2.41 15.33
N VAL A 20 12.41 -3.62 14.91
CA VAL A 20 11.74 -4.43 13.90
C VAL A 20 11.08 -5.64 14.55
N LYS A 21 9.77 -5.79 14.32
CA LYS A 21 9.01 -6.98 14.71
C LYS A 21 8.56 -7.75 13.49
N PHE A 22 8.92 -9.02 13.40
CA PHE A 22 8.41 -9.93 12.39
C PHE A 22 7.16 -10.61 12.93
N ILE A 23 6.03 -10.35 12.28
CA ILE A 23 4.75 -10.94 12.63
C ILE A 23 4.41 -11.94 11.53
N ASP A 24 4.04 -13.15 11.94
CA ASP A 24 3.56 -14.16 10.99
C ASP A 24 2.16 -13.78 10.46
N SER A 25 1.47 -14.66 9.77
CA SER A 25 0.19 -14.35 9.14
C SER A 25 -0.81 -13.72 10.12
N CYS A 26 -1.38 -12.59 9.75
CA CYS A 26 -2.44 -11.92 10.50
C CYS A 26 -3.80 -12.25 9.89
N LYS A 27 -4.69 -12.89 10.66
CA LYS A 27 -6.05 -13.22 10.21
C LYS A 27 -6.97 -11.99 10.13
N ASN A 28 -6.68 -10.96 10.92
CA ASN A 28 -7.47 -9.72 10.93
C ASN A 28 -6.62 -8.54 10.43
N MET A 29 -6.49 -8.43 9.10
CA MET A 29 -5.72 -7.36 8.48
C MET A 29 -6.32 -5.97 8.75
N ALA A 30 -7.64 -5.85 8.91
CA ALA A 30 -8.26 -4.58 9.26
C ALA A 30 -7.74 -4.03 10.60
N LEU A 31 -7.52 -4.91 11.59
CA LEU A 31 -6.92 -4.50 12.86
C LEU A 31 -5.46 -4.05 12.67
N ALA A 32 -4.68 -4.78 11.86
CA ALA A 32 -3.30 -4.40 11.57
C ALA A 32 -3.22 -3.01 10.92
N TYR A 33 -4.07 -2.74 9.94
CA TYR A 33 -4.15 -1.40 9.35
C TYR A 33 -4.60 -0.34 10.35
N LYS A 34 -5.58 -0.67 11.20
CA LYS A 34 -6.13 0.30 12.18
C LYS A 34 -5.07 0.80 13.17
N VAL A 35 -4.20 -0.08 13.66
CA VAL A 35 -3.17 0.27 14.65
C VAL A 35 -1.89 0.85 14.03
N SER A 36 -1.79 0.85 12.72
CA SER A 36 -0.63 1.41 12.01
C SER A 36 -0.85 2.89 11.69
N ASP A 37 0.20 3.68 11.70
CA ASP A 37 0.19 5.08 11.27
C ASP A 37 0.42 5.21 9.77
N ILE A 38 1.39 4.45 9.24
CA ILE A 38 1.79 4.44 7.84
C ILE A 38 1.87 2.98 7.39
N ILE A 39 1.36 2.70 6.19
CA ILE A 39 1.47 1.40 5.54
C ILE A 39 2.50 1.51 4.41
N VAL A 40 3.34 0.50 4.25
CA VAL A 40 4.32 0.42 3.18
C VAL A 40 4.11 -0.86 2.37
N SER A 41 4.01 -0.71 1.05
CA SER A 41 4.02 -1.83 0.09
C SER A 41 5.22 -1.68 -0.84
N ALA A 42 6.28 -2.47 -0.57
CA ALA A 42 7.57 -2.35 -1.24
C ALA A 42 7.81 -3.48 -2.26
N SER A 43 6.81 -3.79 -3.07
CA SER A 43 6.91 -4.80 -4.13
C SER A 43 7.95 -4.39 -5.18
N ILE A 44 8.81 -5.33 -5.57
CA ILE A 44 9.78 -5.14 -6.65
C ILE A 44 9.31 -5.74 -7.97
N GLU A 45 8.25 -6.54 -7.92
CA GLU A 45 7.57 -7.12 -9.08
C GLU A 45 6.17 -6.51 -9.22
N PRO A 46 5.66 -6.35 -10.45
CA PRO A 46 4.32 -5.80 -10.67
C PRO A 46 3.24 -6.69 -10.07
N GLU A 47 2.45 -6.14 -9.16
CA GLU A 47 1.23 -6.77 -8.67
C GLU A 47 0.07 -6.42 -9.61
N ALA A 48 -0.81 -7.40 -9.87
CA ALA A 48 -1.95 -7.18 -10.76
C ALA A 48 -2.92 -6.10 -10.26
N PHE A 49 -3.11 -5.99 -8.94
CA PHE A 49 -4.07 -5.05 -8.36
C PHE A 49 -3.51 -4.22 -7.20
N GLY A 50 -2.56 -4.74 -6.41
CA GLY A 50 -2.01 -4.04 -5.25
C GLY A 50 -2.98 -4.02 -4.07
N ARG A 51 -3.42 -5.19 -3.59
CA ARG A 51 -4.39 -5.30 -2.50
C ARG A 51 -4.01 -4.53 -1.25
N VAL A 52 -2.74 -4.55 -0.86
CA VAL A 52 -2.26 -3.81 0.32
C VAL A 52 -2.56 -2.32 0.20
N ALA A 53 -2.33 -1.73 -0.98
CA ALA A 53 -2.60 -0.31 -1.22
C ALA A 53 -4.10 0.02 -1.14
N VAL A 54 -4.95 -0.85 -1.68
CA VAL A 54 -6.42 -0.68 -1.65
C VAL A 54 -6.95 -0.83 -0.23
N GLU A 55 -6.50 -1.85 0.50
CA GLU A 55 -6.93 -2.13 1.87
C GLU A 55 -6.50 -1.00 2.82
N ALA A 56 -5.25 -0.50 2.71
CA ALA A 56 -4.75 0.63 3.49
C ALA A 56 -5.59 1.89 3.26
N GLN A 57 -5.84 2.26 2.00
CA GLN A 57 -6.68 3.40 1.65
C GLN A 57 -8.14 3.21 2.13
N SER A 58 -8.69 1.99 2.06
CA SER A 58 -10.03 1.69 2.58
C SER A 58 -10.15 1.92 4.08
N MET A 59 -9.04 1.81 4.81
CA MET A 59 -8.93 2.07 6.25
C MET A 59 -8.48 3.50 6.58
N GLU A 60 -8.49 4.40 5.59
CA GLU A 60 -8.05 5.81 5.72
C GLU A 60 -6.60 5.94 6.20
N LYS A 61 -5.74 4.98 5.85
CA LYS A 61 -4.32 5.01 6.21
C LYS A 61 -3.47 5.53 5.06
N LEU A 62 -2.45 6.32 5.40
CA LEU A 62 -1.44 6.70 4.42
C LEU A 62 -0.73 5.43 3.92
N ILE A 63 -0.72 5.27 2.61
CA ILE A 63 0.04 4.24 1.91
C ILE A 63 1.27 4.85 1.24
N ILE A 64 2.41 4.21 1.40
CA ILE A 64 3.61 4.43 0.59
C ILE A 64 3.82 3.17 -0.24
N ALA A 65 3.68 3.25 -1.55
CA ALA A 65 3.72 2.08 -2.44
C ALA A 65 4.78 2.23 -3.53
N SER A 66 5.32 1.10 -3.99
CA SER A 66 6.17 1.07 -5.18
C SER A 66 5.39 1.56 -6.39
N ASN A 67 6.03 2.40 -7.20
CA ASN A 67 5.48 2.94 -8.46
C ASN A 67 5.51 1.88 -9.57
N ILE A 68 4.76 0.77 -9.38
CA ILE A 68 4.76 -0.38 -10.31
C ILE A 68 3.42 -1.13 -10.25
N GLY A 69 2.99 -1.67 -11.38
CA GLY A 69 1.78 -2.51 -11.46
C GLY A 69 0.52 -1.81 -10.96
N GLY A 70 -0.35 -2.53 -10.27
CA GLY A 70 -1.64 -2.04 -9.78
C GLY A 70 -1.57 -0.85 -8.82
N SER A 71 -0.42 -0.61 -8.18
CA SER A 71 -0.25 0.58 -7.34
C SER A 71 -0.40 1.88 -8.12
N ASN A 72 0.00 1.91 -9.40
CA ASN A 72 -0.14 3.09 -10.27
C ASN A 72 -1.59 3.44 -10.60
N GLU A 73 -2.47 2.46 -10.51
CA GLU A 73 -3.90 2.65 -10.77
C GLU A 73 -4.67 2.98 -9.49
N THR A 74 -4.23 2.41 -8.37
CA THR A 74 -4.95 2.49 -7.09
C THR A 74 -4.51 3.67 -6.24
N VAL A 75 -3.26 4.16 -6.39
CA VAL A 75 -2.72 5.29 -5.62
C VAL A 75 -2.52 6.50 -6.51
N ILE A 76 -3.12 7.62 -6.14
CA ILE A 76 -2.86 8.91 -6.77
C ILE A 76 -1.76 9.59 -5.97
N ASN A 77 -0.54 9.65 -6.55
CA ASN A 77 0.63 10.16 -5.86
C ASN A 77 0.39 11.56 -5.27
N GLU A 78 0.82 11.77 -4.04
CA GLU A 78 0.69 13.00 -3.24
C GLU A 78 -0.75 13.44 -2.93
N LYS A 79 -1.74 12.65 -3.35
CA LYS A 79 -3.15 12.93 -3.06
C LYS A 79 -3.80 11.84 -2.21
N THR A 80 -3.61 10.58 -2.54
CA THR A 80 -4.21 9.44 -1.82
C THR A 80 -3.17 8.52 -1.19
N GLY A 81 -1.90 8.82 -1.40
CA GLY A 81 -0.74 8.08 -0.92
C GLY A 81 0.53 8.63 -1.56
N LEU A 82 1.64 8.00 -1.29
CA LEU A 82 2.94 8.35 -1.84
C LEU A 82 3.46 7.20 -2.69
N LEU A 83 3.99 7.50 -3.87
CA LEU A 83 4.65 6.54 -4.74
C LEU A 83 6.17 6.75 -4.69
N PHE A 84 6.93 5.66 -4.68
CA PHE A 84 8.38 5.67 -4.74
C PHE A 84 8.90 4.73 -5.85
N GLU A 85 10.12 4.94 -6.33
CA GLU A 85 10.73 4.12 -7.37
C GLU A 85 10.95 2.69 -6.90
N SER A 86 10.37 1.71 -7.62
CA SER A 86 10.45 0.29 -7.28
C SER A 86 11.92 -0.18 -7.24
N GLY A 87 12.27 -0.92 -6.19
CA GLY A 87 13.63 -1.41 -5.99
C GLY A 87 14.63 -0.37 -5.52
N ASP A 88 14.23 0.91 -5.29
CA ASP A 88 15.10 1.96 -4.77
C ASP A 88 14.86 2.25 -3.28
N PRO A 89 15.69 1.72 -2.36
CA PRO A 89 15.58 2.00 -0.93
C PRO A 89 15.75 3.49 -0.56
N LYS A 90 16.50 4.25 -1.35
CA LYS A 90 16.70 5.69 -1.09
C LYS A 90 15.41 6.47 -1.43
N SER A 91 14.75 6.12 -2.52
CA SER A 91 13.45 6.66 -2.87
C SER A 91 12.41 6.36 -1.80
N LEU A 92 12.33 5.11 -1.33
CA LEU A 92 11.45 4.72 -0.22
C LEU A 92 11.75 5.51 1.06
N SER A 93 13.03 5.60 1.46
CA SER A 93 13.45 6.36 2.64
C SER A 93 13.00 7.82 2.58
N LYS A 94 13.16 8.48 1.42
CA LYS A 94 12.69 9.86 1.22
C LYS A 94 11.18 9.97 1.43
N LYS A 95 10.38 9.02 0.91
CA LYS A 95 8.92 9.05 1.08
C LYS A 95 8.48 8.75 2.51
N ILE A 96 9.19 7.89 3.24
CA ILE A 96 8.97 7.68 4.67
C ILE A 96 9.27 8.97 5.45
N MET A 97 10.40 9.61 5.20
CA MET A 97 10.75 10.87 5.86
C MET A 97 9.75 11.98 5.53
N GLN A 98 9.30 12.07 4.27
CA GLN A 98 8.24 12.98 3.87
C GLN A 98 6.96 12.74 4.69
N ALA A 99 6.52 11.50 4.83
CA ALA A 99 5.34 11.13 5.60
C ALA A 99 5.48 11.48 7.10
N LEU A 100 6.64 11.21 7.70
CA LEU A 100 6.91 11.49 9.12
C LEU A 100 6.97 13.00 9.44
N THR A 101 7.20 13.84 8.45
CA THR A 101 7.24 15.31 8.59
C THR A 101 5.95 16.01 8.15
N MET A 102 4.96 15.26 7.68
CA MET A 102 3.65 15.83 7.32
C MET A 102 2.85 16.20 8.56
N ASP A 103 2.10 17.27 8.46
CA ASP A 103 1.09 17.61 9.47
C ASP A 103 0.01 16.53 9.57
N GLU A 104 -0.45 16.27 10.77
CA GLU A 104 -1.51 15.29 11.05
C GLU A 104 -2.78 15.54 10.23
N SER A 105 -3.13 16.80 10.02
CA SER A 105 -4.27 17.21 9.18
C SER A 105 -4.11 16.79 7.72
N LEU A 106 -2.88 16.86 7.17
CA LEU A 106 -2.58 16.45 5.82
C LEU A 106 -2.63 14.93 5.68
N LEU A 107 -2.02 14.20 6.64
CA LEU A 107 -2.10 12.73 6.69
C LEU A 107 -3.54 12.23 6.71
N LYS A 108 -4.38 12.84 7.56
CA LYS A 108 -5.80 12.52 7.66
C LYS A 108 -6.55 12.82 6.35
N THR A 109 -6.26 13.95 5.73
CA THR A 109 -6.86 14.34 4.45
C THR A 109 -6.51 13.34 3.36
N MET A 110 -5.24 12.94 3.25
CA MET A 110 -4.80 11.93 2.28
C MET A 110 -5.48 10.58 2.51
N GLY A 111 -5.63 10.16 3.75
CA GLY A 111 -6.34 8.93 4.10
C GLY A 111 -7.81 8.97 3.67
N ILE A 112 -8.52 10.06 3.97
CA ILE A 112 -9.92 10.27 3.57
C ILE A 112 -10.07 10.27 2.04
N GLU A 113 -9.21 10.99 1.33
CA GLU A 113 -9.22 11.03 -0.13
C GLU A 113 -8.88 9.65 -0.73
N GLY A 114 -7.97 8.90 -0.11
CA GLY A 114 -7.68 7.52 -0.46
C GLY A 114 -8.92 6.64 -0.38
N ARG A 115 -9.62 6.66 0.76
CA ARG A 115 -10.87 5.91 0.93
C ARG A 115 -11.93 6.30 -0.10
N LYS A 116 -12.16 7.59 -0.33
CA LYS A 116 -13.11 8.06 -1.35
C LYS A 116 -12.77 7.53 -2.74
N ASN A 117 -11.50 7.56 -3.12
CA ASN A 117 -11.04 7.05 -4.42
C ASN A 117 -11.32 5.54 -4.55
N ILE A 118 -10.98 4.75 -3.52
CA ILE A 118 -11.19 3.30 -3.54
C ILE A 118 -12.67 2.94 -3.59
N VAL A 119 -13.49 3.51 -2.71
CA VAL A 119 -14.94 3.24 -2.66
C VAL A 119 -15.61 3.63 -3.99
N LYS A 120 -15.17 4.72 -4.61
CA LYS A 120 -15.73 5.17 -5.89
C LYS A 120 -15.32 4.29 -7.07
N LYS A 121 -14.08 3.81 -7.12
CA LYS A 121 -13.51 3.19 -8.32
C LYS A 121 -13.42 1.66 -8.26
N PHE A 122 -13.21 1.10 -7.06
CA PHE A 122 -12.80 -0.29 -6.87
C PHE A 122 -13.77 -1.08 -5.97
N ASN A 123 -15.07 -0.82 -6.11
CA ASN A 123 -16.10 -1.59 -5.40
C ASN A 123 -16.54 -2.82 -6.21
N VAL A 124 -17.18 -3.76 -5.52
CA VAL A 124 -17.63 -5.04 -6.10
C VAL A 124 -18.67 -4.81 -7.21
N GLU A 125 -19.60 -3.88 -7.03
CA GLU A 125 -20.65 -3.58 -8.02
C GLU A 125 -20.03 -3.15 -9.35
N LYS A 126 -19.04 -2.26 -9.29
CA LYS A 126 -18.34 -1.77 -10.46
C LYS A 126 -17.51 -2.87 -11.14
N MET A 127 -16.86 -3.71 -10.36
CA MET A 127 -16.15 -4.87 -10.88
C MET A 127 -17.11 -5.81 -11.61
N CYS A 128 -18.21 -6.19 -10.99
CA CYS A 128 -19.23 -7.06 -11.60
C CYS A 128 -19.81 -6.45 -12.87
N PHE A 129 -20.17 -5.16 -12.84
CA PHE A 129 -20.71 -4.46 -14.00
C PHE A 129 -19.71 -4.42 -15.16
N SER A 130 -18.45 -4.07 -14.91
CA SER A 130 -17.41 -4.02 -15.94
C SER A 130 -17.18 -5.39 -16.55
N THR A 131 -17.04 -6.43 -15.71
CA THR A 131 -16.88 -7.81 -16.17
C THR A 131 -18.06 -8.26 -17.03
N TYR A 132 -19.29 -8.03 -16.58
CA TYR A 132 -20.48 -8.36 -17.33
C TYR A 132 -20.54 -7.63 -18.69
N SER A 133 -20.17 -6.35 -18.71
CA SER A 133 -20.16 -5.54 -19.93
C SER A 133 -19.16 -6.08 -20.96
N GLU A 134 -17.98 -6.53 -20.52
CA GLU A 134 -16.99 -7.15 -21.41
C GLU A 134 -17.49 -8.48 -21.96
N TYR A 135 -18.06 -9.34 -21.14
CA TYR A 135 -18.68 -10.58 -21.64
C TYR A 135 -19.77 -10.31 -22.67
N LYS A 136 -20.64 -9.33 -22.39
CA LYS A 136 -21.72 -8.96 -23.33
C LYS A 136 -21.17 -8.46 -24.67
N ARG A 137 -20.07 -7.70 -24.64
CA ARG A 137 -19.39 -7.20 -25.87
C ARG A 137 -18.79 -8.33 -26.71
N LEU A 138 -18.32 -9.41 -26.07
CA LEU A 138 -17.71 -10.54 -26.78
C LEU A 138 -18.71 -11.54 -27.38
N ILE A 139 -19.98 -11.53 -26.92
CA ILE A 139 -21.03 -12.45 -27.35
C ILE A 139 -21.88 -11.83 -28.47
N ASN A 140 -21.90 -10.51 -28.60
CA ASN A 140 -22.57 -9.77 -29.68
C ASN A 140 -21.56 -9.40 -30.77
#